data_5eed7e43ab960b324d62ae399a81fedb
#
_entry.id   5eed7e43ab960b324d62ae399a81fedb
#
_cell.length_a   1.000
_cell.length_b   1.000
_cell.length_c   1.000
_cell.angle_alpha   90.00
_cell.angle_beta   90.00
_cell.angle_gamma   90.00
#
_symmetry.space_group_name_H-M   'P 1'
#
loop_
_entity.id
_entity.type
_entity.pdbx_description
1 polymer ?
#
loop_
_entity_poly.entity_id
_entity_poly.type
_entity_poly.pdbx_seq_one_letter_code
_entity_poly.pdbx_strand_id
1 'polypeptide(L)'
;MIITICGSMVFSEEMLKVKAQLELLDHVVLIPAFLDSYRNISQKEVEKLSVQHKLENDVMRDHWEKIQQSDAILVLNYDRKGITNYIGGNSLLEIGFAYVLKKKIFLLNDIPEIEFYKSEIEAAKPIILLGDLNKIR
;
A
#
# COMPACT_ATOMS: atom_id res chain seq x y z
N MET A 1 9.48 -13.49 3.95
CA MET A 1 10.01 -12.47 3.02
C MET A 1 9.90 -11.07 3.61
N ILE A 2 10.56 -10.10 3.03
CA ILE A 2 10.44 -8.69 3.42
C ILE A 2 9.33 -8.07 2.57
N ILE A 3 8.33 -7.49 3.23
CA ILE A 3 7.13 -6.95 2.57
C ILE A 3 6.96 -5.48 2.96
N THR A 4 6.81 -4.60 1.98
CA THR A 4 6.43 -3.21 2.22
C THR A 4 4.93 -3.06 2.04
N ILE A 5 4.25 -2.52 3.07
CA ILE A 5 2.82 -2.22 3.00
C ILE A 5 2.62 -0.89 2.29
N CYS A 6 1.70 -0.86 1.34
CA CYS A 6 1.28 0.30 0.56
C CYS A 6 -0.23 0.51 0.73
N GLY A 7 -0.68 1.75 0.61
CA GLY A 7 -2.08 2.07 0.70
C GLY A 7 -2.31 3.52 1.13
N SER A 8 -3.57 3.91 1.21
CA SER A 8 -3.94 5.22 1.71
C SER A 8 -3.67 5.34 3.21
N MET A 9 -3.17 6.49 3.64
CA MET A 9 -2.89 6.73 5.07
C MET A 9 -4.16 6.78 5.94
N VAL A 10 -5.33 6.90 5.35
CA VAL A 10 -6.60 6.74 6.10
C VAL A 10 -6.74 5.34 6.69
N PHE A 11 -6.00 4.36 6.17
CA PHE A 11 -6.00 2.97 6.65
C PHE A 11 -4.84 2.68 7.62
N SER A 12 -4.33 3.69 8.30
CA SER A 12 -3.19 3.54 9.22
C SER A 12 -3.41 2.48 10.29
N GLU A 13 -4.61 2.39 10.85
CA GLU A 13 -4.95 1.36 11.85
C GLU A 13 -4.93 -0.05 11.23
N GLU A 14 -5.51 -0.21 10.05
CA GLU A 14 -5.51 -1.47 9.32
C GLU A 14 -4.10 -1.89 8.94
N MET A 15 -3.23 -0.94 8.56
CA MET A 15 -1.83 -1.22 8.26
C MET A 15 -1.10 -1.82 9.45
N LEU A 16 -1.33 -1.30 10.65
CA LEU A 16 -0.72 -1.84 11.88
C LEU A 16 -1.24 -3.24 12.21
N LYS A 17 -2.53 -3.49 12.00
CA LYS A 17 -3.11 -4.82 12.22
C LYS A 17 -2.55 -5.85 11.23
N VAL A 18 -2.47 -5.47 9.95
CA VAL A 18 -1.91 -6.35 8.91
C VAL A 18 -0.43 -6.60 9.17
N LYS A 19 0.32 -5.57 9.58
CA LYS A 19 1.73 -5.73 9.96
C LYS A 19 1.88 -6.81 11.04
N ALA A 20 1.10 -6.71 12.11
CA ALA A 20 1.16 -7.70 13.20
C ALA A 20 0.84 -9.12 12.71
N GLN A 21 -0.17 -9.27 11.84
CA GLN A 21 -0.53 -10.58 11.29
C GLN A 21 0.57 -11.15 10.40
N LEU A 22 1.20 -10.32 9.57
CA LEU A 22 2.30 -10.75 8.70
C LEU A 22 3.54 -11.14 9.51
N GLU A 23 3.83 -10.43 10.59
CA GLU A 23 4.95 -10.76 11.49
C GLU A 23 4.71 -12.10 12.20
N LEU A 24 3.47 -12.42 12.54
CA LEU A 24 3.11 -13.75 13.07
C LEU A 24 3.30 -14.87 12.04
N LEU A 25 3.32 -14.53 10.74
CA LEU A 25 3.61 -15.46 9.65
C LEU A 25 5.10 -15.45 9.24
N ASP A 26 5.96 -14.93 10.12
CA ASP A 26 7.42 -14.87 9.95
C ASP A 26 7.91 -13.97 8.81
N HIS A 27 7.11 -12.96 8.43
CA HIS A 27 7.54 -11.93 7.48
C HIS A 27 8.15 -10.74 8.21
N VAL A 28 9.07 -10.04 7.54
CA VAL A 28 9.57 -8.74 7.97
C VAL A 28 8.75 -7.68 7.25
N VAL A 29 8.19 -6.71 7.97
CA VAL A 29 7.23 -5.76 7.42
C VAL A 29 7.74 -4.34 7.53
N LEU A 30 7.81 -3.63 6.40
CA LEU A 30 8.11 -2.21 6.33
C LEU A 30 6.80 -1.44 6.08
N ILE A 31 6.66 -0.32 6.76
CA ILE A 31 5.44 0.51 6.72
C ILE A 31 5.77 1.93 6.28
N PRO A 32 4.78 2.71 5.80
CA PRO A 32 4.99 4.11 5.44
C PRO A 32 5.54 4.95 6.59
N ALA A 33 6.39 5.92 6.25
CA ALA A 33 6.92 6.87 7.21
C ALA A 33 5.78 7.68 7.87
N PHE A 34 5.98 8.09 9.12
CA PHE A 34 5.04 8.91 9.88
C PHE A 34 3.68 8.25 10.15
N LEU A 35 3.59 6.92 10.06
CA LEU A 35 2.31 6.22 10.19
C LEU A 35 1.55 6.61 11.47
N ASP A 36 2.23 6.71 12.59
CA ASP A 36 1.61 7.07 13.88
C ASP A 36 0.95 8.46 13.86
N SER A 37 1.44 9.37 13.03
CA SER A 37 0.87 10.72 12.89
C SER A 37 -0.54 10.73 12.31
N TYR A 38 -0.93 9.65 11.65
CA TYR A 38 -2.23 9.53 10.97
C TYR A 38 -3.30 8.85 11.83
N ARG A 39 -2.93 8.40 13.01
CA ARG A 39 -3.86 7.69 13.90
C ARG A 39 -4.71 8.69 14.68
N ASN A 40 -6.00 8.35 14.86
CA ASN A 40 -6.94 9.12 15.68
C ASN A 40 -7.19 10.55 15.18
N ILE A 41 -7.05 10.81 13.89
CA ILE A 41 -7.41 12.08 13.27
C ILE A 41 -8.48 11.85 12.18
N SER A 42 -9.18 12.92 11.77
CA SER A 42 -10.23 12.82 10.75
C SER A 42 -9.66 12.52 9.37
N GLN A 43 -10.50 12.00 8.46
CA GLN A 43 -10.09 11.76 7.07
C GLN A 43 -9.60 13.04 6.39
N LYS A 44 -10.24 14.18 6.67
CA LYS A 44 -9.84 15.47 6.13
C LYS A 44 -8.44 15.88 6.61
N GLU A 45 -8.16 15.66 7.89
CA GLU A 45 -6.82 15.90 8.46
C GLU A 45 -5.78 14.95 7.89
N VAL A 46 -6.13 13.67 7.66
CA VAL A 46 -5.25 12.70 7.00
C VAL A 46 -4.87 13.18 5.60
N GLU A 47 -5.84 13.63 4.80
CA GLU A 47 -5.58 14.11 3.44
C GLU A 47 -4.65 15.32 3.45
N LYS A 48 -4.89 16.28 4.33
CA LYS A 48 -4.05 17.47 4.47
C LYS A 48 -2.63 17.12 4.88
N LEU A 49 -2.48 16.29 5.91
CA LEU A 49 -1.17 15.87 6.42
C LEU A 49 -0.40 15.05 5.38
N SER A 50 -1.10 14.19 4.63
CA SER A 50 -0.50 13.40 3.57
C SER A 50 0.11 14.26 2.47
N VAL A 51 -0.59 15.31 2.04
CA VAL A 51 -0.06 16.27 1.07
C VAL A 51 1.18 16.97 1.63
N GLN A 52 1.12 17.42 2.87
CA GLN A 52 2.25 18.08 3.54
C GLN A 52 3.49 17.16 3.58
N HIS A 53 3.34 15.90 3.98
CA HIS A 53 4.44 14.95 4.03
C HIS A 53 5.04 14.68 2.65
N LYS A 54 4.21 14.59 1.60
CA LYS A 54 4.69 14.41 0.22
C LYS A 54 5.53 15.59 -0.25
N LEU A 55 5.10 16.81 0.07
CA LEU A 55 5.77 18.03 -0.40
C LEU A 55 7.00 18.40 0.43
N GLU A 56 6.98 18.13 1.73
CA GLU A 56 7.99 18.65 2.67
C GLU A 56 8.95 17.59 3.21
N ASN A 57 8.56 16.31 3.23
CA ASN A 57 9.31 15.24 3.90
C ASN A 57 9.78 14.11 2.99
N ASP A 58 9.63 14.25 1.69
CA ASP A 58 10.11 13.30 0.69
C ASP A 58 9.69 11.84 0.95
N VAL A 59 8.45 11.65 1.41
CA VAL A 59 7.94 10.32 1.79
C VAL A 59 7.81 9.37 0.60
N MET A 60 7.66 9.89 -0.62
CA MET A 60 7.61 9.05 -1.82
C MET A 60 8.94 8.36 -2.08
N ARG A 61 10.06 9.08 -1.95
CA ARG A 61 11.39 8.53 -2.13
C ARG A 61 11.76 7.58 -0.98
N ASP A 62 11.40 7.93 0.25
CA ASP A 62 11.57 7.06 1.41
C ASP A 62 10.87 5.71 1.20
N HIS A 63 9.62 5.74 0.72
CA HIS A 63 8.85 4.51 0.48
C HIS A 63 9.42 3.70 -0.68
N TRP A 64 9.92 4.36 -1.73
CA TRP A 64 10.61 3.70 -2.82
C TRP A 64 11.85 2.94 -2.34
N GLU A 65 12.63 3.52 -1.43
CA GLU A 65 13.79 2.85 -0.83
C GLU A 65 13.38 1.60 -0.06
N LYS A 66 12.26 1.65 0.67
CA LYS A 66 11.71 0.48 1.35
C LYS A 66 11.30 -0.61 0.37
N ILE A 67 10.66 -0.23 -0.73
CA ILE A 67 10.28 -1.17 -1.79
C ILE A 67 11.52 -1.83 -2.41
N GLN A 68 12.59 -1.08 -2.62
CA GLN A 68 13.86 -1.65 -3.13
C GLN A 68 14.40 -2.74 -2.20
N GLN A 69 14.30 -2.57 -0.90
CA GLN A 69 14.78 -3.51 0.10
C GLN A 69 13.85 -4.73 0.28
N SER A 70 12.66 -4.67 -0.28
CA SER A 70 11.63 -5.70 -0.09
C SER A 70 11.66 -6.77 -1.17
N ASP A 71 11.11 -7.93 -0.83
CA ASP A 71 10.81 -8.99 -1.80
C ASP A 71 9.49 -8.73 -2.51
N ALA A 72 8.57 -8.04 -1.82
CA ALA A 72 7.22 -7.81 -2.29
C ALA A 72 6.64 -6.52 -1.71
N ILE A 73 5.57 -6.02 -2.36
CA ILE A 73 4.67 -5.06 -1.75
C ILE A 73 3.31 -5.72 -1.50
N LEU A 74 2.62 -5.24 -0.47
CA LEU A 74 1.22 -5.56 -0.22
C LEU A 74 0.42 -4.26 -0.22
N VAL A 75 -0.47 -4.11 -1.18
CA VAL A 75 -1.36 -2.95 -1.28
C VAL A 75 -2.65 -3.24 -0.54
N LEU A 76 -2.98 -2.40 0.44
CA LEU A 76 -4.22 -2.49 1.20
C LEU A 76 -5.30 -1.69 0.49
N ASN A 77 -5.97 -2.31 -0.45
CA ASN A 77 -7.00 -1.67 -1.29
C ASN A 77 -8.40 -1.91 -0.74
N TYR A 78 -8.72 -1.15 0.31
CA TYR A 78 -10.07 -1.12 0.89
C TYR A 78 -10.96 -0.12 0.14
N ASP A 79 -12.27 -0.19 0.39
CA ASP A 79 -13.23 0.75 -0.20
C ASP A 79 -12.97 2.17 0.30
N ARG A 80 -12.97 3.13 -0.62
CA ARG A 80 -12.77 4.56 -0.31
C ARG A 80 -13.33 5.43 -1.43
N LYS A 81 -13.84 6.60 -1.07
CA LYS A 81 -14.35 7.60 -2.03
C LYS A 81 -15.41 7.02 -2.99
N GLY A 82 -16.24 6.10 -2.52
CA GLY A 82 -17.26 5.45 -3.32
C GLY A 82 -16.74 4.42 -4.33
N ILE A 83 -15.44 4.10 -4.27
CA ILE A 83 -14.82 3.11 -5.15
C ILE A 83 -14.48 1.87 -4.33
N THR A 84 -14.99 0.72 -4.77
CA THR A 84 -14.69 -0.57 -4.17
C THR A 84 -13.23 -0.95 -4.45
N ASN A 85 -12.51 -1.39 -3.43
CA ASN A 85 -11.10 -1.81 -3.53
C ASN A 85 -10.20 -0.69 -4.05
N TYR A 86 -10.40 0.53 -3.57
CA TYR A 86 -9.74 1.74 -4.06
C TYR A 86 -8.21 1.65 -4.03
N ILE A 87 -7.60 2.03 -5.15
CA ILE A 87 -6.16 2.26 -5.29
C ILE A 87 -5.97 3.70 -5.75
N GLY A 88 -5.35 4.52 -4.91
CA GLY A 88 -5.08 5.91 -5.24
C GLY A 88 -3.83 6.10 -6.08
N GLY A 89 -3.59 7.33 -6.53
CA GLY A 89 -2.45 7.66 -7.38
C GLY A 89 -1.11 7.31 -6.75
N ASN A 90 -0.95 7.54 -5.44
CA ASN A 90 0.30 7.22 -4.75
C ASN A 90 0.57 5.71 -4.72
N SER A 91 -0.45 4.91 -4.41
CA SER A 91 -0.32 3.45 -4.43
C SER A 91 -0.08 2.93 -5.85
N LEU A 92 -0.67 3.57 -6.86
CA LEU A 92 -0.40 3.23 -8.26
C LEU A 92 1.08 3.44 -8.62
N LEU A 93 1.69 4.55 -8.19
CA LEU A 93 3.12 4.78 -8.38
C LEU A 93 3.95 3.69 -7.72
N GLU A 94 3.58 3.28 -6.52
CA GLU A 94 4.29 2.23 -5.77
C GLU A 94 4.16 0.86 -6.45
N ILE A 95 3.00 0.56 -7.02
CA ILE A 95 2.82 -0.62 -7.88
C ILE A 95 3.78 -0.57 -9.07
N GLY A 96 3.89 0.60 -9.71
CA GLY A 96 4.82 0.82 -10.81
C GLY A 96 6.28 0.62 -10.40
N PHE A 97 6.67 1.14 -9.23
CA PHE A 97 8.01 0.94 -8.68
C PHE A 97 8.31 -0.55 -8.47
N ALA A 98 7.40 -1.26 -7.82
CA ALA A 98 7.56 -2.70 -7.58
C ALA A 98 7.64 -3.48 -8.88
N TYR A 99 6.83 -3.14 -9.86
CA TYR A 99 6.84 -3.79 -11.18
C TYR A 99 8.19 -3.63 -11.88
N VAL A 100 8.70 -2.41 -11.96
CA VAL A 100 10.00 -2.12 -12.60
C VAL A 100 11.15 -2.81 -11.87
N LEU A 101 11.08 -2.87 -10.54
CA LEU A 101 12.07 -3.54 -9.70
C LEU A 101 11.89 -5.06 -9.65
N LYS A 102 10.94 -5.61 -10.38
CA LYS A 102 10.64 -7.05 -10.43
C LYS A 102 10.29 -7.65 -9.07
N LYS A 103 9.67 -6.86 -8.20
CA LYS A 103 9.15 -7.33 -6.91
C LYS A 103 7.78 -7.97 -7.09
N LYS A 104 7.42 -8.90 -6.21
CA LYS A 104 6.05 -9.43 -6.17
C LYS A 104 5.09 -8.33 -5.74
N ILE A 105 3.92 -8.30 -6.37
CA ILE A 105 2.87 -7.33 -6.06
C ILE A 105 1.64 -8.10 -5.58
N PHE A 106 1.28 -7.88 -4.32
CA PHE A 106 0.06 -8.47 -3.74
C PHE A 106 -0.98 -7.37 -3.56
N LEU A 107 -2.21 -7.65 -3.95
CA LEU A 107 -3.36 -6.83 -3.59
C LEU A 107 -4.19 -7.59 -2.54
N LEU A 108 -4.57 -6.90 -1.48
CA LEU A 108 -5.41 -7.51 -0.44
C LEU A 108 -6.77 -7.93 -1.00
N ASN A 109 -7.38 -7.08 -1.82
CA ASN A 109 -8.66 -7.29 -2.47
C ASN A 109 -8.52 -7.22 -3.99
N ASP A 110 -9.59 -7.51 -4.73
CA ASP A 110 -9.58 -7.55 -6.18
C ASP A 110 -9.23 -6.20 -6.82
N ILE A 111 -8.90 -6.22 -8.10
CA ILE A 111 -8.56 -5.01 -8.86
C ILE A 111 -9.79 -4.09 -8.92
N PRO A 112 -9.62 -2.78 -8.57
CA PRO A 112 -10.74 -1.85 -8.60
C PRO A 112 -11.15 -1.48 -10.03
N GLU A 113 -12.42 -1.13 -10.19
CA GLU A 113 -12.94 -0.55 -11.43
C GLU A 113 -12.63 0.94 -11.45
N ILE A 114 -11.36 1.28 -11.75
CA ILE A 114 -10.91 2.66 -11.90
C ILE A 114 -10.64 2.94 -13.36
N GLU A 115 -11.45 3.79 -13.96
CA GLU A 115 -11.50 4.04 -15.39
C GLU A 115 -10.14 4.42 -15.99
N PHE A 116 -9.40 5.29 -15.31
CA PHE A 116 -8.17 5.89 -15.88
C PHE A 116 -6.95 4.99 -15.83
N TYR A 117 -6.88 4.00 -14.91
CA TYR A 117 -5.67 3.20 -14.75
C TYR A 117 -5.88 1.75 -14.33
N LYS A 118 -7.08 1.21 -14.57
CA LYS A 118 -7.33 -0.21 -14.31
C LYS A 118 -6.38 -1.10 -15.13
N SER A 119 -6.18 -0.76 -16.40
CA SER A 119 -5.32 -1.53 -17.28
C SER A 119 -3.85 -1.54 -16.85
N GLU A 120 -3.37 -0.44 -16.26
CA GLU A 120 -2.01 -0.37 -15.73
C GLU A 120 -1.84 -1.29 -14.52
N ILE A 121 -2.86 -1.37 -13.65
CA ILE A 121 -2.85 -2.30 -12.52
C ILE A 121 -2.86 -3.74 -13.01
N GLU A 122 -3.71 -4.06 -13.97
CA GLU A 122 -3.77 -5.41 -14.57
C GLU A 122 -2.44 -5.77 -15.25
N ALA A 123 -1.82 -4.82 -15.94
CA ALA A 123 -0.53 -5.01 -16.61
C ALA A 123 0.60 -5.32 -15.62
N ALA A 124 0.53 -4.82 -14.39
CA ALA A 124 1.49 -5.13 -13.33
C ALA A 124 1.35 -6.57 -12.79
N LYS A 125 0.31 -7.29 -13.21
CA LYS A 125 0.05 -8.71 -12.86
C LYS A 125 0.08 -8.98 -11.38
N PRO A 126 -0.72 -8.26 -10.58
CA PRO A 126 -0.73 -8.49 -9.14
C PRO A 126 -1.34 -9.84 -8.76
N ILE A 127 -0.89 -10.35 -7.63
CA ILE A 127 -1.48 -11.56 -7.01
C ILE A 127 -2.58 -11.09 -6.07
N ILE A 128 -3.80 -11.55 -6.32
CA ILE A 128 -4.98 -11.15 -5.54
C ILE A 128 -5.17 -12.10 -4.36
N LEU A 129 -5.18 -11.55 -3.15
CA LEU A 129 -5.26 -12.36 -1.93
C LEU A 129 -6.69 -12.66 -1.48
N LEU A 130 -7.66 -11.81 -1.83
CA LEU A 130 -9.04 -11.88 -1.33
C LEU A 130 -9.10 -11.96 0.20
N GLY A 131 -8.30 -11.13 0.86
CA GLY A 131 -8.23 -11.04 2.32
C GLY A 131 -7.38 -12.11 3.02
N ASP A 132 -6.87 -13.09 2.30
CA ASP A 132 -6.13 -14.21 2.90
C ASP A 132 -4.61 -14.00 2.83
N LEU A 133 -4.03 -13.52 3.94
CA LEU A 133 -2.59 -13.25 4.04
C LEU A 133 -1.73 -14.52 3.97
N ASN A 134 -2.31 -15.69 4.21
CA ASN A 134 -1.57 -16.96 4.11
C ASN A 134 -1.18 -17.31 2.66
N LYS A 135 -1.78 -16.63 1.69
CA LYS A 135 -1.42 -16.80 0.27
C LYS A 135 -0.12 -16.10 -0.12
N ILE A 136 0.45 -15.29 0.76
CA ILE A 136 1.72 -14.61 0.51
C ILE A 136 2.86 -15.62 0.57
N ARG A 137 3.53 -15.78 -0.58
CA ARG A 137 4.64 -16.72 -0.71
C ARG A 137 5.71 -16.17 -1.66
#